data_4d67e4b176477c13fe0d9c578aae067b
#
_entry.id   4d67e4b176477c13fe0d9c578aae067b
#
_cell.length_a   1.000
_cell.length_b   1.000
_cell.length_c   1.000
_cell.angle_alpha   90.00
_cell.angle_beta   90.00
_cell.angle_gamma   90.00
#
_symmetry.space_group_name_H-M   'P 1'
#
loop_
_entity.id
_entity.type
_entity.pdbx_description
1 polymer ?
#
loop_
_entity_poly.entity_id
_entity_poly.type
_entity_poly.pdbx_seq_one_letter_code
_entity_poly.pdbx_strand_id
1 'polypeptide(L)'
;MRAAEESAVARGVTIETLMDRAGAGVACAVRQFFPKPARCIVFAGKGHNGGDALVAAEQLQRIGWKIDVRLPFAEEDCSELTQKKLKTLREAATKSADTTERGTHLIILDGLLGTGAKSFLREPLRTTARDINRLRREENAFVFAVDVPTGLDADSGENDPEDSVVADFTLTIGFAKHGLIVDSALNFVGRIQIVPLPGLWPEGGAPNELAAGPYSLSPLLPRRRFSAYKNEFGRIGVVAGSKGFVGAALMTTEGALRAGAGLVEVFVPEEIYEIVASAAPVEAMVKPVRRYRDLLDEKEIDVWALGPGLGKARASEILNLIEIAPQPMIVDADGLNIVADKIDVLRSCRGPRLLTPHPGEMRRLMEVGKMARAGIARNFCDQFPITLLLKGSRTIVCERGKPISYNTTGNPGMASGGMGDVLTGVSAGLAGRELSMYDAGRVGAWTCGRAAEMSIFQDGASEESLLASDVLAHLGAAFNELRDPSV
;
A
#
# COMPACT_ATOMS: atom_id res chain seq x y z
N MET A 1 -15.31 5.45 -14.42
CA MET A 1 -15.23 6.87 -14.02
C MET A 1 -16.28 7.70 -14.76
N ARG A 2 -16.22 7.87 -16.08
CA ARG A 2 -17.14 8.72 -16.87
C ARG A 2 -18.62 8.44 -16.58
N ALA A 3 -19.09 7.20 -16.62
CA ALA A 3 -20.47 6.85 -16.30
C ALA A 3 -20.89 7.27 -14.87
N ALA A 4 -20.00 7.11 -13.90
CA ALA A 4 -20.26 7.54 -12.53
C ALA A 4 -20.37 9.07 -12.39
N GLU A 5 -19.57 9.83 -13.14
CA GLU A 5 -19.65 11.30 -13.22
C GLU A 5 -20.97 11.74 -13.88
N GLU A 6 -21.32 11.15 -15.03
CA GLU A 6 -22.58 11.40 -15.72
C GLU A 6 -23.79 11.12 -14.81
N SER A 7 -23.75 10.02 -14.08
CA SER A 7 -24.78 9.66 -13.09
C SER A 7 -24.85 10.68 -11.93
N ALA A 8 -23.71 11.17 -11.43
CA ALA A 8 -23.68 12.21 -10.39
C ALA A 8 -24.25 13.54 -10.91
N VAL A 9 -23.92 13.92 -12.13
CA VAL A 9 -24.47 15.13 -12.78
C VAL A 9 -25.99 15.00 -12.96
N ALA A 10 -26.47 13.84 -13.38
CA ALA A 10 -27.92 13.59 -13.51
C ALA A 10 -28.65 13.68 -12.16
N ARG A 11 -27.94 13.46 -11.03
CA ARG A 11 -28.45 13.65 -9.67
C ARG A 11 -28.29 15.08 -9.14
N GLY A 12 -27.85 16.04 -9.98
CA GLY A 12 -27.75 17.45 -9.63
C GLY A 12 -26.39 17.91 -9.07
N VAL A 13 -25.36 17.07 -9.09
CA VAL A 13 -24.00 17.50 -8.72
C VAL A 13 -23.36 18.20 -9.92
N THR A 14 -22.91 19.43 -9.77
CA THR A 14 -22.27 20.16 -10.88
C THR A 14 -20.82 19.67 -11.10
N ILE A 15 -20.33 19.77 -12.35
CA ILE A 15 -18.92 19.49 -12.69
C ILE A 15 -17.99 20.38 -11.86
N GLU A 16 -18.35 21.64 -11.64
CA GLU A 16 -17.58 22.53 -10.77
C GLU A 16 -17.45 22.00 -9.34
N THR A 17 -18.53 21.49 -8.76
CA THR A 17 -18.52 20.89 -7.42
C THR A 17 -17.62 19.65 -7.37
N LEU A 18 -17.63 18.81 -8.40
CA LEU A 18 -16.74 17.65 -8.49
C LEU A 18 -15.28 18.09 -8.57
N MET A 19 -14.97 19.09 -9.41
CA MET A 19 -13.64 19.68 -9.54
C MET A 19 -13.14 20.28 -8.21
N ASP A 20 -13.98 21.03 -7.50
CA ASP A 20 -13.61 21.63 -6.20
C ASP A 20 -13.29 20.54 -5.16
N ARG A 21 -14.07 19.45 -5.13
CA ARG A 21 -13.82 18.32 -4.24
C ARG A 21 -12.55 17.56 -4.63
N ALA A 22 -12.34 17.33 -5.91
CA ALA A 22 -11.14 16.67 -6.43
C ALA A 22 -9.88 17.45 -6.07
N GLY A 23 -9.84 18.74 -6.37
CA GLY A 23 -8.69 19.58 -6.08
C GLY A 23 -8.43 19.74 -4.57
N ALA A 24 -9.48 19.87 -3.76
CA ALA A 24 -9.33 19.87 -2.29
C ALA A 24 -8.74 18.55 -1.78
N GLY A 25 -9.18 17.40 -2.29
CA GLY A 25 -8.62 16.09 -1.97
C GLY A 25 -7.17 15.93 -2.41
N VAL A 26 -6.81 16.46 -3.59
CA VAL A 26 -5.40 16.51 -4.06
C VAL A 26 -4.54 17.34 -3.12
N ALA A 27 -4.98 18.52 -2.71
CA ALA A 27 -4.24 19.35 -1.75
C ALA A 27 -4.08 18.66 -0.39
N CYS A 28 -5.13 17.99 0.09
CA CYS A 28 -5.08 17.20 1.32
C CYS A 28 -4.04 16.07 1.21
N ALA A 29 -4.03 15.32 0.10
CA ALA A 29 -3.08 14.23 -0.14
C ALA A 29 -1.62 14.75 -0.19
N VAL A 30 -1.36 15.89 -0.83
CA VAL A 30 -0.01 16.50 -0.81
C VAL A 30 0.42 16.82 0.60
N ARG A 31 -0.44 17.40 1.43
CA ARG A 31 -0.15 17.77 2.82
C ARG A 31 0.08 16.56 3.74
N GLN A 32 -0.53 15.42 3.44
CA GLN A 32 -0.33 14.18 4.19
C GLN A 32 1.13 13.72 4.15
N PHE A 33 1.82 13.94 3.03
CA PHE A 33 3.24 13.62 2.86
C PHE A 33 4.17 14.81 3.17
N PHE A 34 3.73 16.01 2.84
CA PHE A 34 4.50 17.25 3.02
C PHE A 34 3.69 18.27 3.82
N PRO A 35 3.62 18.14 5.16
CA PRO A 35 2.78 18.99 6.00
C PRO A 35 3.25 20.44 6.09
N LYS A 36 4.54 20.72 5.86
CA LYS A 36 5.10 22.08 5.89
C LYS A 36 4.94 22.74 4.53
N PRO A 37 4.48 24.02 4.48
CA PRO A 37 4.40 24.78 3.22
C PRO A 37 5.75 24.81 2.50
N ALA A 38 5.71 24.54 1.19
CA ALA A 38 6.89 24.46 0.34
C ALA A 38 6.67 25.18 -0.99
N ARG A 39 7.59 25.04 -1.93
CA ARG A 39 7.43 25.49 -3.31
C ARG A 39 6.70 24.43 -4.13
N CYS A 40 5.68 24.83 -4.88
CA CYS A 40 4.92 23.95 -5.75
C CYS A 40 4.81 24.52 -7.16
N ILE A 41 5.28 23.77 -8.16
CA ILE A 41 5.07 24.07 -9.58
C ILE A 41 3.87 23.27 -10.06
N VAL A 42 2.91 23.96 -10.66
CA VAL A 42 1.67 23.36 -11.15
C VAL A 42 1.64 23.42 -12.66
N PHE A 43 1.75 22.28 -13.32
CA PHE A 43 1.57 22.17 -14.75
C PHE A 43 0.09 21.88 -15.03
N ALA A 44 -0.64 22.86 -15.49
CA ALA A 44 -2.07 22.76 -15.73
C ALA A 44 -2.38 22.63 -17.22
N GLY A 45 -3.14 21.58 -17.57
CA GLY A 45 -3.69 21.37 -18.90
C GLY A 45 -4.95 22.23 -19.13
N LYS A 46 -5.45 22.20 -20.35
CA LYS A 46 -6.63 23.01 -20.74
C LYS A 46 -7.98 22.44 -20.28
N GLY A 47 -8.02 21.17 -19.88
CA GLY A 47 -9.26 20.46 -19.48
C GLY A 47 -9.47 20.39 -17.97
N HIS A 48 -10.39 19.52 -17.55
CA HIS A 48 -10.79 19.38 -16.15
C HIS A 48 -9.63 19.00 -15.23
N ASN A 49 -8.70 18.16 -15.68
CA ASN A 49 -7.52 17.77 -14.87
C ASN A 49 -6.66 19.00 -14.50
N GLY A 50 -6.51 19.94 -15.45
CA GLY A 50 -5.88 21.24 -15.16
C GLY A 50 -6.67 22.05 -14.13
N GLY A 51 -8.00 22.03 -14.22
CA GLY A 51 -8.88 22.65 -13.23
C GLY A 51 -8.71 22.05 -11.82
N ASP A 52 -8.65 20.73 -11.70
CA ASP A 52 -8.42 20.02 -10.42
C ASP A 52 -7.08 20.42 -9.80
N ALA A 53 -6.02 20.50 -10.62
CA ALA A 53 -4.69 20.94 -10.18
C ALA A 53 -4.68 22.41 -9.74
N LEU A 54 -5.42 23.30 -10.42
CA LEU A 54 -5.52 24.71 -10.05
C LEU A 54 -6.29 24.91 -8.74
N VAL A 55 -7.36 24.13 -8.50
CA VAL A 55 -8.07 24.14 -7.21
C VAL A 55 -7.14 23.64 -6.09
N ALA A 56 -6.38 22.58 -6.33
CA ALA A 56 -5.39 22.12 -5.35
C ALA A 56 -4.33 23.17 -5.05
N ALA A 57 -3.83 23.85 -6.08
CA ALA A 57 -2.87 24.94 -5.96
C ALA A 57 -3.43 26.10 -5.11
N GLU A 58 -4.67 26.47 -5.30
CA GLU A 58 -5.35 27.52 -4.54
C GLU A 58 -5.48 27.16 -3.06
N GLN A 59 -5.86 25.92 -2.75
CA GLN A 59 -5.93 25.42 -1.37
C GLN A 59 -4.55 25.44 -0.69
N LEU A 60 -3.50 24.99 -1.39
CA LEU A 60 -2.13 25.01 -0.89
C LEU A 60 -1.64 26.45 -0.68
N GLN A 61 -1.94 27.37 -1.62
CA GLN A 61 -1.55 28.77 -1.52
C GLN A 61 -2.15 29.46 -0.30
N ARG A 62 -3.42 29.19 0.01
CA ARG A 62 -4.12 29.74 1.19
C ARG A 62 -3.43 29.39 2.52
N ILE A 63 -2.72 28.31 2.56
CA ILE A 63 -1.98 27.85 3.74
C ILE A 63 -0.47 28.12 3.65
N GLY A 64 -0.06 29.02 2.76
CA GLY A 64 1.30 29.58 2.70
C GLY A 64 2.26 28.91 1.73
N TRP A 65 1.80 27.98 0.87
CA TRP A 65 2.65 27.43 -0.18
C TRP A 65 2.95 28.46 -1.26
N LYS A 66 4.17 28.42 -1.82
CA LYS A 66 4.56 29.23 -2.98
C LYS A 66 4.20 28.51 -4.27
N ILE A 67 3.22 29.03 -4.99
CA ILE A 67 2.70 28.42 -6.21
C ILE A 67 3.32 29.10 -7.45
N ASP A 68 3.80 28.27 -8.39
CA ASP A 68 4.25 28.67 -9.74
C ASP A 68 3.40 27.89 -10.76
N VAL A 69 2.54 28.58 -11.52
CA VAL A 69 1.66 27.95 -12.52
C VAL A 69 2.27 28.02 -13.90
N ARG A 70 2.35 26.88 -14.58
CA ARG A 70 2.85 26.73 -15.94
C ARG A 70 1.79 26.14 -16.85
N LEU A 71 1.40 26.89 -17.85
CA LEU A 71 0.43 26.50 -18.87
C LEU A 71 1.18 26.20 -20.17
N PRO A 72 1.09 24.98 -20.72
CA PRO A 72 1.70 24.68 -22.03
C PRO A 72 0.88 25.20 -23.20
N PHE A 73 -0.31 25.75 -22.95
CA PHE A 73 -1.24 26.31 -23.91
C PHE A 73 -1.56 27.79 -23.58
N ALA A 74 -2.10 28.53 -24.54
CA ALA A 74 -2.64 29.83 -24.25
C ALA A 74 -3.85 29.72 -23.29
N GLU A 75 -4.04 30.73 -22.45
CA GLU A 75 -5.12 30.71 -21.45
C GLU A 75 -6.51 30.65 -22.12
N GLU A 76 -6.65 31.28 -23.28
CA GLU A 76 -7.87 31.29 -24.08
C GLU A 76 -8.25 29.92 -24.62
N ASP A 77 -7.29 29.02 -24.75
CA ASP A 77 -7.52 27.64 -25.19
C ASP A 77 -8.04 26.73 -24.04
N CYS A 78 -7.98 27.21 -22.81
CA CYS A 78 -8.47 26.47 -21.64
C CYS A 78 -10.00 26.46 -21.58
N SER A 79 -10.60 25.43 -21.00
CA SER A 79 -12.04 25.39 -20.75
C SER A 79 -12.46 26.57 -19.85
N GLU A 80 -13.69 27.06 -20.01
CA GLU A 80 -14.24 28.16 -19.20
C GLU A 80 -14.06 27.90 -17.69
N LEU A 81 -14.26 26.67 -17.27
CA LEU A 81 -14.12 26.32 -15.86
C LEU A 81 -12.64 26.36 -15.41
N THR A 82 -11.70 25.89 -16.24
CA THR A 82 -10.26 25.98 -15.97
C THR A 82 -9.79 27.44 -15.90
N GLN A 83 -10.26 28.31 -16.82
CA GLN A 83 -9.99 29.74 -16.77
C GLN A 83 -10.53 30.39 -15.49
N LYS A 84 -11.76 30.03 -15.08
CA LYS A 84 -12.35 30.48 -13.82
C LYS A 84 -11.48 30.10 -12.61
N LYS A 85 -11.00 28.86 -12.54
CA LYS A 85 -10.13 28.40 -11.42
C LYS A 85 -8.77 29.09 -11.43
N LEU A 86 -8.20 29.35 -12.60
CA LEU A 86 -6.95 30.13 -12.74
C LEU A 86 -7.11 31.55 -12.22
N LYS A 87 -8.22 32.20 -12.55
CA LYS A 87 -8.55 33.53 -12.03
C LYS A 87 -8.68 33.53 -10.51
N THR A 88 -9.43 32.58 -9.96
CA THR A 88 -9.60 32.44 -8.50
C THR A 88 -8.24 32.26 -7.78
N LEU A 89 -7.34 31.45 -8.33
CA LEU A 89 -5.99 31.26 -7.79
C LEU A 89 -5.18 32.56 -7.78
N ARG A 90 -5.23 33.35 -8.87
CA ARG A 90 -4.55 34.67 -8.95
C ARG A 90 -5.08 35.68 -7.93
N GLU A 91 -6.38 35.67 -7.71
CA GLU A 91 -7.02 36.53 -6.70
C GLU A 91 -6.66 36.13 -5.27
N ALA A 92 -6.46 34.84 -5.02
CA ALA A 92 -6.01 34.32 -3.73
C ALA A 92 -4.55 34.71 -3.42
N ALA A 93 -3.69 34.86 -4.43
CA ALA A 93 -2.27 35.21 -4.28
C ALA A 93 -2.08 36.56 -3.55
N THR A 94 -3.00 37.49 -3.71
CA THR A 94 -2.96 38.82 -3.09
C THR A 94 -3.26 38.82 -1.59
N LYS A 95 -3.75 37.67 -1.03
CA LYS A 95 -4.22 37.54 0.36
C LYS A 95 -3.41 36.50 1.16
N SER A 96 -2.34 35.92 0.55
CA SER A 96 -1.57 34.86 1.17
C SER A 96 -0.78 35.36 2.40
N ALA A 97 -0.84 34.62 3.51
CA ALA A 97 -0.02 34.90 4.70
C ALA A 97 1.44 34.49 4.45
N ASP A 98 2.36 35.32 4.88
CA ASP A 98 3.80 34.99 4.85
C ASP A 98 4.11 34.04 6.01
N THR A 99 4.39 32.76 5.69
CA THR A 99 4.74 31.76 6.70
C THR A 99 6.23 31.72 6.92
N THR A 100 6.66 31.71 8.19
CA THR A 100 8.08 31.70 8.59
C THR A 100 8.73 30.33 8.47
N GLU A 101 7.97 29.24 8.62
CA GLU A 101 8.50 27.87 8.45
C GLU A 101 8.15 27.34 7.05
N ARG A 102 9.18 26.99 6.28
CA ARG A 102 9.06 26.40 4.94
C ARG A 102 9.74 25.05 4.87
N GLY A 103 9.10 24.10 4.20
CA GLY A 103 9.75 22.88 3.76
C GLY A 103 10.79 23.16 2.66
N THR A 104 11.80 22.32 2.59
CA THR A 104 12.90 22.44 1.60
C THR A 104 12.56 21.78 0.25
N HIS A 105 11.49 21.00 0.19
CA HIS A 105 11.13 20.21 -0.98
C HIS A 105 10.50 21.05 -2.09
N LEU A 106 10.80 20.69 -3.33
CA LEU A 106 10.06 21.15 -4.50
C LEU A 106 8.98 20.09 -4.83
N ILE A 107 7.74 20.55 -4.92
CA ILE A 107 6.59 19.73 -5.31
C ILE A 107 6.16 20.11 -6.72
N ILE A 108 5.82 19.13 -7.54
CA ILE A 108 5.24 19.33 -8.87
C ILE A 108 3.86 18.69 -8.89
N LEU A 109 2.85 19.43 -9.34
CA LEU A 109 1.54 18.89 -9.70
C LEU A 109 1.48 18.72 -11.21
N ASP A 110 1.41 17.47 -11.69
CA ASP A 110 1.10 17.14 -13.07
C ASP A 110 -0.42 17.08 -13.26
N GLY A 111 -1.01 18.20 -13.65
CA GLY A 111 -2.42 18.34 -14.01
C GLY A 111 -2.65 18.50 -15.52
N LEU A 112 -1.72 18.05 -16.36
CA LEU A 112 -1.80 18.26 -17.80
C LEU A 112 -2.92 17.46 -18.44
N LEU A 113 -2.93 16.13 -18.25
CA LEU A 113 -3.91 15.21 -18.83
C LEU A 113 -4.43 14.24 -17.76
N GLY A 114 -5.71 13.88 -17.83
CA GLY A 114 -6.35 12.84 -17.00
C GLY A 114 -6.74 11.63 -17.86
N THR A 115 -7.78 10.90 -17.45
CA THR A 115 -8.27 9.64 -18.08
C THR A 115 -8.62 9.73 -19.57
N GLY A 116 -8.73 10.91 -20.16
CA GLY A 116 -8.97 11.10 -21.60
C GLY A 116 -7.71 11.03 -22.46
N ALA A 117 -6.53 10.90 -21.86
CA ALA A 117 -5.25 10.84 -22.56
C ALA A 117 -4.98 9.47 -23.18
N LYS A 118 -4.22 9.46 -24.29
CA LYS A 118 -3.61 8.25 -24.87
C LYS A 118 -2.09 8.37 -24.77
N SER A 119 -1.41 7.23 -24.84
CA SER A 119 0.02 7.06 -24.54
C SER A 119 1.00 7.90 -25.36
N PHE A 120 0.60 8.42 -26.54
CA PHE A 120 1.51 9.20 -27.38
C PHE A 120 1.22 10.71 -27.27
N LEU A 121 2.14 11.41 -26.57
CA LEU A 121 2.04 12.87 -26.42
C LEU A 121 2.47 13.59 -27.69
N ARG A 122 1.77 14.70 -27.99
CA ARG A 122 2.12 15.65 -29.03
C ARG A 122 2.61 16.95 -28.39
N GLU A 123 3.33 17.78 -29.17
CA GLU A 123 3.68 19.12 -28.68
C GLU A 123 2.43 19.97 -28.42
N PRO A 124 2.45 20.82 -27.40
CA PRO A 124 3.56 21.11 -26.47
C PRO A 124 3.68 20.18 -25.26
N LEU A 125 2.75 19.20 -25.10
CA LEU A 125 2.70 18.33 -23.92
C LEU A 125 3.91 17.43 -23.76
N ARG A 126 4.49 16.97 -24.89
CA ARG A 126 5.70 16.16 -24.88
C ARG A 126 6.88 16.93 -24.24
N THR A 127 7.14 18.15 -24.71
CA THR A 127 8.19 18.99 -24.12
C THR A 127 7.91 19.28 -22.65
N THR A 128 6.66 19.51 -22.27
CA THR A 128 6.27 19.79 -20.88
C THR A 128 6.47 18.57 -19.97
N ALA A 129 6.13 17.36 -20.42
CA ALA A 129 6.37 16.13 -19.67
C ALA A 129 7.86 15.87 -19.45
N ARG A 130 8.69 16.11 -20.48
CA ARG A 130 10.16 16.05 -20.35
C ARG A 130 10.68 17.08 -19.35
N ASP A 131 10.13 18.29 -19.30
CA ASP A 131 10.48 19.33 -18.31
C ASP A 131 10.14 18.88 -16.88
N ILE A 132 8.98 18.28 -16.66
CA ILE A 132 8.58 17.70 -15.36
C ILE A 132 9.62 16.64 -14.94
N ASN A 133 9.94 15.70 -15.83
CA ASN A 133 10.90 14.64 -15.55
C ASN A 133 12.33 15.18 -15.34
N ARG A 134 12.71 16.27 -16.02
CA ARG A 134 13.97 16.97 -15.80
C ARG A 134 14.02 17.60 -14.41
N LEU A 135 13.01 18.37 -14.01
CA LEU A 135 12.93 18.97 -12.67
C LEU A 135 12.96 17.90 -11.55
N ARG A 136 12.25 16.78 -11.77
CA ARG A 136 12.31 15.65 -10.85
C ARG A 136 13.74 15.15 -10.62
N ARG A 137 14.53 15.01 -11.69
CA ARG A 137 15.91 14.50 -11.59
C ARG A 137 16.93 15.54 -11.10
N GLU A 138 16.83 16.78 -11.60
CA GLU A 138 17.85 17.81 -11.37
C GLU A 138 17.63 18.60 -10.08
N GLU A 139 16.35 18.84 -9.70
CA GLU A 139 16.00 19.60 -8.49
C GLU A 139 15.47 18.69 -7.36
N ASN A 140 15.53 17.36 -7.49
CA ASN A 140 14.96 16.39 -6.54
C ASN A 140 13.48 16.69 -6.20
N ALA A 141 12.71 17.12 -7.21
CA ALA A 141 11.31 17.43 -7.02
C ALA A 141 10.47 16.17 -6.85
N PHE A 142 9.46 16.21 -5.98
CA PHE A 142 8.45 15.15 -5.88
C PHE A 142 7.29 15.45 -6.83
N VAL A 143 6.99 14.52 -7.72
CA VAL A 143 5.94 14.65 -8.74
C VAL A 143 4.66 13.96 -8.26
N PHE A 144 3.60 14.74 -8.14
CA PHE A 144 2.23 14.30 -7.87
C PHE A 144 1.43 14.39 -9.17
N ALA A 145 1.12 13.24 -9.77
CA ALA A 145 0.21 13.20 -10.92
C ALA A 145 -1.24 13.29 -10.43
N VAL A 146 -1.97 14.25 -10.99
CA VAL A 146 -3.40 14.43 -10.73
C VAL A 146 -4.16 13.48 -11.64
N ASP A 147 -4.88 12.54 -11.04
CA ASP A 147 -5.69 11.50 -11.65
C ASP A 147 -4.86 10.37 -12.31
N VAL A 148 -4.04 10.68 -13.31
CA VAL A 148 -3.17 9.75 -14.06
C VAL A 148 -1.91 10.49 -14.48
N PRO A 149 -0.71 9.87 -14.43
CA PRO A 149 0.50 10.48 -14.97
C PRO A 149 0.33 10.81 -16.45
N THR A 150 0.68 12.03 -16.85
CA THR A 150 0.54 12.47 -18.23
C THR A 150 1.36 11.60 -19.18
N GLY A 151 0.72 11.06 -20.22
CA GLY A 151 1.34 10.15 -21.19
C GLY A 151 1.15 8.67 -20.88
N LEU A 152 0.47 8.33 -19.76
CA LEU A 152 0.09 6.97 -19.43
C LEU A 152 -1.38 6.72 -19.83
N ASP A 153 -1.65 5.62 -20.52
CA ASP A 153 -3.01 5.18 -20.84
C ASP A 153 -3.68 4.61 -19.58
N ALA A 154 -4.81 5.21 -19.18
CA ALA A 154 -5.51 4.88 -17.94
C ALA A 154 -6.13 3.46 -17.93
N ASP A 155 -6.38 2.88 -19.11
CA ASP A 155 -7.01 1.57 -19.24
C ASP A 155 -5.98 0.44 -19.37
N SER A 156 -4.95 0.64 -20.20
CA SER A 156 -3.94 -0.40 -20.51
C SER A 156 -2.64 -0.25 -19.69
N GLY A 157 -2.32 0.94 -19.19
CA GLY A 157 -1.03 1.25 -18.59
C GLY A 157 0.10 1.41 -19.62
N GLU A 158 -0.24 1.48 -20.92
CA GLU A 158 0.72 1.77 -21.97
C GLU A 158 1.30 3.17 -21.76
N ASN A 159 2.59 3.31 -21.96
CA ASN A 159 3.33 4.55 -21.73
C ASN A 159 4.53 4.63 -22.66
N ASP A 160 5.04 5.83 -22.88
CA ASP A 160 6.30 6.08 -23.58
C ASP A 160 7.38 6.37 -22.53
N PRO A 161 8.45 5.57 -22.44
CA PRO A 161 9.51 5.73 -21.44
C PRO A 161 10.22 7.09 -21.46
N GLU A 162 10.26 7.77 -22.60
CA GLU A 162 10.94 9.06 -22.76
C GLU A 162 10.00 10.25 -22.54
N ASP A 163 8.73 10.08 -22.94
CA ASP A 163 7.78 11.18 -23.03
C ASP A 163 6.72 11.16 -21.91
N SER A 164 6.46 10.02 -21.25
CA SER A 164 5.51 9.96 -20.14
C SER A 164 6.09 10.55 -18.87
N VAL A 165 5.23 11.20 -18.07
CA VAL A 165 5.61 11.71 -16.74
C VAL A 165 5.89 10.54 -15.80
N VAL A 166 7.00 10.63 -15.07
CA VAL A 166 7.36 9.72 -13.97
C VAL A 166 6.91 10.36 -12.67
N ALA A 167 5.81 9.88 -12.12
CA ALA A 167 5.28 10.35 -10.85
C ALA A 167 5.86 9.57 -9.66
N ASP A 168 6.08 10.27 -8.54
CA ASP A 168 6.35 9.65 -7.23
C ASP A 168 5.03 9.27 -6.55
N PHE A 169 3.99 10.05 -6.80
CA PHE A 169 2.64 9.85 -6.31
C PHE A 169 1.62 10.03 -7.43
N THR A 170 0.67 9.12 -7.55
CA THR A 170 -0.51 9.29 -8.40
C THR A 170 -1.75 9.44 -7.53
N LEU A 171 -2.36 10.63 -7.58
CA LEU A 171 -3.56 10.99 -6.84
C LEU A 171 -4.79 10.69 -7.70
N THR A 172 -5.19 9.42 -7.74
CA THR A 172 -6.29 8.99 -8.63
C THR A 172 -7.65 9.38 -8.08
N ILE A 173 -8.43 10.12 -8.87
CA ILE A 173 -9.69 10.75 -8.45
C ILE A 173 -10.84 9.74 -8.60
N GLY A 174 -11.64 9.60 -7.54
CA GLY A 174 -12.80 8.70 -7.45
C GLY A 174 -12.42 7.23 -7.37
N PHE A 175 -12.05 6.62 -8.49
CA PHE A 175 -11.70 5.20 -8.57
C PHE A 175 -10.33 5.00 -9.19
N ALA A 176 -9.60 3.98 -8.72
CA ALA A 176 -8.36 3.57 -9.36
C ALA A 176 -8.65 3.06 -10.79
N LYS A 177 -7.80 3.49 -11.74
CA LYS A 177 -7.87 3.06 -13.13
C LYS A 177 -7.03 1.80 -13.32
N HIS A 178 -7.47 0.90 -14.20
CA HIS A 178 -6.78 -0.37 -14.41
C HIS A 178 -5.32 -0.17 -14.85
N GLY A 179 -5.07 0.80 -15.73
CA GLY A 179 -3.71 1.13 -16.19
C GLY A 179 -2.73 1.55 -15.09
N LEU A 180 -3.22 1.98 -13.91
CA LEU A 180 -2.37 2.36 -12.78
C LEU A 180 -1.83 1.15 -11.98
N ILE A 181 -2.46 -0.02 -12.12
CA ILE A 181 -2.13 -1.20 -11.31
C ILE A 181 -1.35 -2.27 -12.08
N VAL A 182 -1.20 -2.13 -13.40
CA VAL A 182 -0.46 -3.08 -14.22
C VAL A 182 1.05 -2.99 -14.00
N ASP A 183 1.75 -4.10 -14.15
CA ASP A 183 3.18 -4.21 -13.85
C ASP A 183 4.06 -3.28 -14.71
N SER A 184 3.69 -3.00 -15.98
CA SER A 184 4.41 -2.11 -16.88
C SER A 184 4.37 -0.63 -16.47
N ALA A 185 3.37 -0.23 -15.70
CA ALA A 185 3.15 1.16 -15.29
C ALA A 185 3.80 1.52 -13.95
N LEU A 186 4.30 0.56 -13.18
CA LEU A 186 4.75 0.74 -11.80
C LEU A 186 5.73 1.90 -11.61
N ASN A 187 6.73 2.02 -12.50
CA ASN A 187 7.77 3.04 -12.41
C ASN A 187 7.30 4.44 -12.86
N PHE A 188 6.13 4.54 -13.50
CA PHE A 188 5.53 5.82 -13.91
C PHE A 188 4.47 6.30 -12.94
N VAL A 189 3.82 5.39 -12.25
CA VAL A 189 2.69 5.67 -11.35
C VAL A 189 3.16 5.98 -9.93
N GLY A 190 4.25 5.39 -9.49
CA GLY A 190 4.71 5.52 -8.11
C GLY A 190 3.65 5.02 -7.10
N ARG A 191 3.53 5.72 -5.98
CA ARG A 191 2.56 5.45 -4.92
C ARG A 191 1.16 5.93 -5.33
N ILE A 192 0.14 5.06 -5.24
CA ILE A 192 -1.25 5.43 -5.53
C ILE A 192 -1.95 5.94 -4.26
N GLN A 193 -2.54 7.14 -4.36
CA GLN A 193 -3.51 7.65 -3.40
C GLN A 193 -4.87 7.80 -4.07
N ILE A 194 -5.90 7.20 -3.48
CA ILE A 194 -7.26 7.39 -3.96
C ILE A 194 -7.81 8.68 -3.33
N VAL A 195 -8.20 9.63 -4.15
CA VAL A 195 -8.92 10.84 -3.74
C VAL A 195 -10.41 10.54 -3.84
N PRO A 196 -11.11 10.33 -2.71
CA PRO A 196 -12.52 9.99 -2.77
C PRO A 196 -13.35 11.18 -3.26
N LEU A 197 -14.34 10.89 -4.09
CA LEU A 197 -15.35 11.87 -4.48
C LEU A 197 -16.71 11.47 -3.89
N PRO A 198 -17.14 12.07 -2.78
CA PRO A 198 -18.45 11.79 -2.20
C PRO A 198 -19.57 12.05 -3.21
N GLY A 199 -20.44 11.06 -3.38
CA GLY A 199 -21.54 11.11 -4.35
C GLY A 199 -21.25 10.42 -5.68
N LEU A 200 -20.02 9.96 -5.93
CA LEU A 200 -19.74 9.00 -7.00
C LEU A 200 -19.91 7.58 -6.49
N TRP A 201 -20.67 6.79 -7.24
CA TRP A 201 -20.87 5.37 -6.97
C TRP A 201 -20.40 4.56 -8.18
N PRO A 202 -19.68 3.44 -7.99
CA PRO A 202 -19.34 2.57 -9.11
C PRO A 202 -20.62 2.05 -9.75
N GLU A 203 -20.72 2.17 -11.05
CA GLU A 203 -21.80 1.53 -11.83
C GLU A 203 -21.36 0.14 -12.24
N GLY A 204 -22.26 -0.84 -12.11
CA GLY A 204 -22.01 -2.24 -12.46
C GLY A 204 -22.02 -3.16 -11.25
N GLY A 205 -21.69 -4.43 -11.48
CA GLY A 205 -21.60 -5.47 -10.43
C GLY A 205 -20.39 -5.29 -9.50
N ALA A 206 -20.21 -6.26 -8.58
CA ALA A 206 -19.05 -6.28 -7.70
C ALA A 206 -17.75 -6.30 -8.55
N PRO A 207 -16.77 -5.47 -8.23
CA PRO A 207 -15.53 -5.40 -9.00
C PRO A 207 -14.71 -6.68 -8.82
N ASN A 208 -14.01 -7.09 -9.88
CA ASN A 208 -13.08 -8.22 -9.82
C ASN A 208 -11.70 -7.84 -9.27
N GLU A 209 -11.43 -6.54 -9.15
CA GLU A 209 -10.17 -5.97 -8.70
C GLU A 209 -10.42 -4.76 -7.79
N LEU A 210 -9.61 -4.61 -6.74
CA LEU A 210 -9.70 -3.56 -5.74
C LEU A 210 -8.33 -2.91 -5.50
N ALA A 211 -8.26 -1.60 -5.48
CA ALA A 211 -7.14 -0.89 -4.88
C ALA A 211 -7.40 -0.74 -3.36
N ALA A 212 -6.52 -1.30 -2.55
CA ALA A 212 -6.63 -1.23 -1.09
C ALA A 212 -6.31 0.18 -0.60
N GLY A 213 -7.23 0.80 0.11
CA GLY A 213 -7.06 2.12 0.70
C GLY A 213 -7.95 2.29 1.93
N PRO A 214 -7.82 3.40 2.68
CA PRO A 214 -8.54 3.62 3.93
C PRO A 214 -10.04 3.41 3.81
N TYR A 215 -10.65 3.89 2.74
CA TYR A 215 -12.08 3.75 2.49
C TYR A 215 -12.56 2.28 2.46
N SER A 216 -11.75 1.37 1.90
CA SER A 216 -12.09 -0.06 1.79
C SER A 216 -11.63 -0.89 2.99
N LEU A 217 -10.66 -0.41 3.76
CA LEU A 217 -10.03 -1.15 4.85
C LEU A 217 -10.47 -0.70 6.24
N SER A 218 -10.82 0.59 6.43
CA SER A 218 -11.26 1.14 7.72
C SER A 218 -12.41 0.34 8.37
N PRO A 219 -13.44 -0.10 7.63
CA PRO A 219 -14.52 -0.88 8.23
C PRO A 219 -14.08 -2.22 8.84
N LEU A 220 -12.91 -2.74 8.43
CA LEU A 220 -12.34 -3.99 8.95
C LEU A 220 -11.67 -3.81 10.32
N LEU A 221 -11.42 -2.56 10.76
CA LEU A 221 -10.70 -2.22 11.98
C LEU A 221 -11.53 -1.35 12.93
N PRO A 222 -12.67 -1.84 13.44
CA PRO A 222 -13.47 -1.09 14.40
C PRO A 222 -12.63 -0.76 15.65
N ARG A 223 -12.98 0.34 16.33
CA ARG A 223 -12.38 0.68 17.61
C ARG A 223 -12.67 -0.40 18.64
N ARG A 224 -11.69 -0.69 19.48
CA ARG A 224 -11.87 -1.63 20.60
C ARG A 224 -12.93 -1.08 21.58
N ARG A 225 -13.76 -1.99 22.10
CA ARG A 225 -14.70 -1.64 23.18
C ARG A 225 -13.90 -1.28 24.43
N PHE A 226 -14.42 -0.37 25.24
CA PHE A 226 -13.78 0.00 26.50
C PHE A 226 -13.64 -1.19 27.47
N SER A 227 -14.57 -2.13 27.42
CA SER A 227 -14.61 -3.36 28.23
C SER A 227 -13.80 -4.52 27.64
N ALA A 228 -13.08 -4.32 26.54
CA ALA A 228 -12.36 -5.39 25.87
C ALA A 228 -11.19 -5.93 26.71
N TYR A 229 -10.94 -7.24 26.60
CA TYR A 229 -9.85 -7.92 27.32
C TYR A 229 -9.00 -8.77 26.35
N LYS A 230 -7.80 -9.15 26.78
CA LYS A 230 -6.75 -9.73 25.92
C LYS A 230 -7.18 -10.95 25.08
N ASN A 231 -8.04 -11.83 25.60
CA ASN A 231 -8.45 -13.04 24.87
C ASN A 231 -9.36 -12.76 23.66
N GLU A 232 -9.95 -11.54 23.56
CA GLU A 232 -10.75 -11.12 22.40
C GLU A 232 -9.88 -10.78 21.16
N PHE A 233 -8.55 -10.73 21.31
CA PHE A 233 -7.63 -10.30 20.25
C PHE A 233 -6.66 -11.42 19.81
N GLY A 234 -6.99 -12.64 20.19
CA GLY A 234 -6.29 -13.84 19.79
C GLY A 234 -4.96 -14.07 20.50
N ARG A 235 -4.61 -15.34 20.62
CA ARG A 235 -3.30 -15.82 21.05
C ARG A 235 -2.53 -16.29 19.81
N ILE A 236 -1.42 -15.63 19.52
CA ILE A 236 -0.60 -15.87 18.33
C ILE A 236 0.58 -16.75 18.69
N GLY A 237 0.73 -17.87 18.00
CA GLY A 237 1.91 -18.73 18.06
C GLY A 237 2.90 -18.38 16.95
N VAL A 238 4.07 -17.89 17.31
CA VAL A 238 5.15 -17.59 16.36
C VAL A 238 6.13 -18.76 16.32
N VAL A 239 6.26 -19.41 15.18
CA VAL A 239 7.23 -20.51 14.93
C VAL A 239 8.29 -19.98 13.97
N ALA A 240 9.38 -19.49 14.50
CA ALA A 240 10.38 -18.75 13.74
C ALA A 240 11.77 -18.84 14.36
N GLY A 241 12.80 -18.49 13.59
CA GLY A 241 14.18 -18.41 14.04
C GLY A 241 14.92 -19.74 14.07
N SER A 242 16.22 -19.64 13.88
CA SER A 242 17.22 -20.69 14.03
C SER A 242 18.57 -20.07 14.32
N LYS A 243 19.62 -20.88 14.50
CA LYS A 243 20.98 -20.38 14.71
C LYS A 243 21.40 -19.47 13.53
N GLY A 244 21.72 -18.21 13.84
CA GLY A 244 22.03 -17.16 12.86
C GLY A 244 20.82 -16.35 12.36
N PHE A 245 19.58 -16.74 12.67
CA PHE A 245 18.35 -16.08 12.23
C PHE A 245 17.41 -15.72 13.41
N VAL A 246 17.99 -15.33 14.54
CA VAL A 246 17.24 -14.91 15.75
C VAL A 246 16.35 -13.69 15.48
N GLY A 247 16.86 -12.73 14.71
CA GLY A 247 16.15 -11.49 14.39
C GLY A 247 14.80 -11.72 13.72
N ALA A 248 14.66 -12.77 12.89
CA ALA A 248 13.40 -13.11 12.25
C ALA A 248 12.28 -13.45 13.25
N ALA A 249 12.62 -14.24 14.30
CA ALA A 249 11.68 -14.54 15.38
C ALA A 249 11.27 -13.28 16.14
N LEU A 250 12.21 -12.38 16.44
CA LEU A 250 11.96 -11.13 17.17
C LEU A 250 11.07 -10.18 16.37
N MET A 251 11.38 -9.94 15.10
CA MET A 251 10.59 -9.04 14.22
C MET A 251 9.17 -9.56 14.00
N THR A 252 9.00 -10.87 13.79
CA THR A 252 7.67 -11.49 13.64
C THR A 252 6.87 -11.34 14.92
N THR A 253 7.51 -11.57 16.08
CA THR A 253 6.89 -11.40 17.40
C THR A 253 6.42 -9.98 17.64
N GLU A 254 7.30 -8.99 17.43
CA GLU A 254 6.97 -7.59 17.63
C GLU A 254 5.89 -7.14 16.63
N GLY A 255 5.94 -7.60 15.38
CA GLY A 255 4.89 -7.36 14.39
C GLY A 255 3.51 -7.80 14.87
N ALA A 256 3.41 -9.00 15.46
CA ALA A 256 2.15 -9.52 16.01
C ALA A 256 1.64 -8.69 17.22
N LEU A 257 2.54 -8.34 18.14
CA LEU A 257 2.22 -7.49 19.30
C LEU A 257 1.73 -6.10 18.85
N ARG A 258 2.46 -5.45 17.94
CA ARG A 258 2.14 -4.11 17.41
C ARG A 258 0.86 -4.08 16.56
N ALA A 259 0.49 -5.21 15.96
CA ALA A 259 -0.80 -5.36 15.26
C ALA A 259 -1.97 -5.60 16.21
N GLY A 260 -1.68 -5.74 17.50
CA GLY A 260 -2.68 -5.77 18.56
C GLY A 260 -3.15 -7.17 18.93
N ALA A 261 -2.31 -8.19 18.74
CA ALA A 261 -2.53 -9.52 19.33
C ALA A 261 -2.76 -9.42 20.84
N GLY A 262 -3.64 -10.25 21.37
CA GLY A 262 -3.93 -10.28 22.80
C GLY A 262 -2.84 -10.94 23.62
N LEU A 263 -2.26 -12.01 23.08
CA LEU A 263 -1.12 -12.75 23.63
C LEU A 263 -0.23 -13.24 22.49
N VAL A 264 1.09 -13.28 22.70
CA VAL A 264 2.04 -13.81 21.71
C VAL A 264 2.96 -14.82 22.40
N GLU A 265 3.01 -16.04 21.86
CA GLU A 265 3.89 -17.11 22.27
C GLU A 265 4.90 -17.41 21.16
N VAL A 266 6.17 -17.42 21.49
CA VAL A 266 7.26 -17.60 20.51
C VAL A 266 7.88 -18.97 20.73
N PHE A 267 7.77 -19.82 19.75
CA PHE A 267 8.27 -21.20 19.77
C PHE A 267 9.55 -21.29 18.95
N VAL A 268 10.67 -21.45 19.64
CA VAL A 268 12.01 -21.47 19.03
C VAL A 268 12.78 -22.76 19.37
N PRO A 269 13.70 -23.20 18.50
CA PRO A 269 14.60 -24.32 18.85
C PRO A 269 15.35 -24.09 20.17
N GLU A 270 15.55 -25.14 20.96
CA GLU A 270 16.24 -25.05 22.25
C GLU A 270 17.62 -24.37 22.15
N GLU A 271 18.33 -24.56 21.03
CA GLU A 271 19.67 -24.01 20.81
C GLU A 271 19.71 -22.45 20.79
N ILE A 272 18.58 -21.80 20.56
CA ILE A 272 18.49 -20.32 20.52
C ILE A 272 17.56 -19.75 21.58
N TYR A 273 16.96 -20.62 22.42
CA TYR A 273 15.97 -20.21 23.41
C TYR A 273 16.45 -19.10 24.32
N GLU A 274 17.61 -19.25 24.96
CA GLU A 274 18.13 -18.24 25.90
C GLU A 274 18.40 -16.91 25.23
N ILE A 275 18.88 -16.94 23.97
CA ILE A 275 19.17 -15.73 23.19
C ILE A 275 17.86 -15.01 22.86
N VAL A 276 16.85 -15.74 22.38
CA VAL A 276 15.55 -15.14 22.04
C VAL A 276 14.84 -14.68 23.31
N ALA A 277 14.84 -15.47 24.39
CA ALA A 277 14.20 -15.09 25.65
C ALA A 277 14.80 -13.82 26.27
N SER A 278 16.10 -13.59 26.07
CA SER A 278 16.77 -12.37 26.57
C SER A 278 16.51 -11.13 25.70
N ALA A 279 16.16 -11.30 24.41
CA ALA A 279 16.01 -10.22 23.43
C ALA A 279 14.56 -9.94 23.05
N ALA A 280 13.62 -10.85 23.33
CA ALA A 280 12.22 -10.69 22.99
C ALA A 280 11.57 -9.54 23.77
N PRO A 281 10.54 -8.89 23.19
CA PRO A 281 9.69 -7.98 23.95
C PRO A 281 9.18 -8.64 25.22
N VAL A 282 9.19 -7.92 26.34
CA VAL A 282 8.79 -8.46 27.67
C VAL A 282 7.33 -8.93 27.72
N GLU A 283 6.52 -8.51 26.78
CA GLU A 283 5.13 -8.92 26.60
C GLU A 283 4.98 -10.31 25.92
N ALA A 284 6.06 -10.84 25.32
CA ALA A 284 6.03 -12.13 24.64
C ALA A 284 6.45 -13.28 25.58
N MET A 285 5.80 -14.42 25.41
CA MET A 285 6.15 -15.66 26.12
C MET A 285 7.02 -16.53 25.22
N VAL A 286 8.29 -16.73 25.55
CA VAL A 286 9.21 -17.55 24.76
C VAL A 286 9.22 -18.97 25.27
N LYS A 287 9.04 -19.97 24.37
CA LYS A 287 9.00 -21.38 24.69
C LYS A 287 10.03 -22.16 23.85
N PRO A 288 10.83 -23.04 24.43
CA PRO A 288 11.73 -23.90 23.68
C PRO A 288 10.96 -25.04 23.02
N VAL A 289 11.33 -25.41 21.78
CA VAL A 289 10.74 -26.49 21.01
C VAL A 289 11.78 -27.58 20.70
N ARG A 290 11.51 -28.78 21.14
CA ARG A 290 12.31 -29.97 20.78
C ARG A 290 11.84 -30.60 19.48
N ARG A 291 10.53 -30.68 19.27
CA ARG A 291 9.90 -31.28 18.09
C ARG A 291 8.70 -30.42 17.67
N TYR A 292 8.68 -29.95 16.44
CA TYR A 292 7.56 -29.09 15.95
C TYR A 292 6.22 -29.83 15.92
N ARG A 293 6.21 -31.17 15.82
CA ARG A 293 4.97 -31.96 15.91
C ARG A 293 4.22 -31.79 17.24
N ASP A 294 4.95 -31.48 18.33
CA ASP A 294 4.35 -31.30 19.66
C ASP A 294 3.48 -30.04 19.70
N LEU A 295 3.68 -29.09 18.78
CA LEU A 295 2.86 -27.88 18.64
C LEU A 295 1.42 -28.17 18.14
N LEU A 296 1.13 -29.35 17.63
CA LEU A 296 -0.23 -29.77 17.29
C LEU A 296 -1.12 -29.94 18.54
N ASP A 297 -0.52 -30.09 19.73
CA ASP A 297 -1.19 -30.19 21.02
C ASP A 297 -1.45 -28.81 21.67
N GLU A 298 -0.90 -27.71 21.13
CA GLU A 298 -1.09 -26.31 21.59
C GLU A 298 -2.47 -25.77 21.16
N LYS A 299 -3.52 -26.21 21.86
CA LYS A 299 -4.92 -25.91 21.52
C LYS A 299 -5.35 -24.48 21.83
N GLU A 300 -4.56 -23.76 22.65
CA GLU A 300 -4.85 -22.39 23.05
C GLU A 300 -4.37 -21.35 22.01
N ILE A 301 -3.60 -21.77 21.03
CA ILE A 301 -3.18 -20.89 19.92
C ILE A 301 -4.34 -20.71 18.95
N ASP A 302 -4.69 -19.47 18.68
CA ASP A 302 -5.75 -19.11 17.74
C ASP A 302 -5.22 -18.98 16.31
N VAL A 303 -3.99 -18.46 16.13
CA VAL A 303 -3.36 -18.25 14.82
C VAL A 303 -1.87 -18.53 14.89
N TRP A 304 -1.33 -19.20 13.88
CA TRP A 304 0.11 -19.44 13.73
C TRP A 304 0.76 -18.45 12.74
N ALA A 305 1.94 -17.94 13.10
CA ALA A 305 2.88 -17.28 12.20
C ALA A 305 4.11 -18.20 12.07
N LEU A 306 4.34 -18.75 10.88
CA LEU A 306 5.33 -19.83 10.71
C LEU A 306 6.25 -19.54 9.51
N GLY A 307 7.54 -19.73 9.72
CA GLY A 307 8.50 -19.80 8.61
C GLY A 307 9.72 -18.90 8.71
N PRO A 308 9.61 -17.63 9.16
CA PRO A 308 10.74 -16.72 9.18
C PRO A 308 11.98 -17.32 9.88
N GLY A 309 13.07 -17.49 9.14
CA GLY A 309 14.36 -17.96 9.67
C GLY A 309 14.40 -19.37 10.26
N LEU A 310 13.46 -20.26 9.92
CA LEU A 310 13.42 -21.63 10.47
C LEU A 310 14.50 -22.56 9.91
N GLY A 311 14.97 -22.30 8.69
CA GLY A 311 15.78 -23.25 7.94
C GLY A 311 15.00 -24.50 7.51
N LYS A 312 15.68 -25.48 6.91
CA LYS A 312 15.07 -26.72 6.38
C LYS A 312 15.40 -27.99 7.20
N ALA A 313 16.12 -27.87 8.32
CA ALA A 313 16.61 -29.04 9.08
C ALA A 313 15.48 -29.97 9.57
N ARG A 314 14.29 -29.41 9.84
CA ARG A 314 13.10 -30.16 10.33
C ARG A 314 11.92 -30.06 9.38
N ALA A 315 12.18 -30.01 8.05
CA ALA A 315 11.19 -29.77 7.02
C ALA A 315 9.95 -30.66 7.11
N SER A 316 10.13 -31.97 7.41
CA SER A 316 9.01 -32.93 7.52
C SER A 316 8.07 -32.61 8.68
N GLU A 317 8.59 -32.18 9.84
CA GLU A 317 7.76 -31.79 10.99
C GLU A 317 7.02 -30.52 10.73
N ILE A 318 7.70 -29.53 10.13
CA ILE A 318 7.10 -28.22 9.75
C ILE A 318 6.01 -28.41 8.69
N LEU A 319 6.25 -29.25 7.68
CA LEU A 319 5.26 -29.56 6.64
C LEU A 319 4.01 -30.23 7.25
N ASN A 320 4.21 -31.18 8.19
CA ASN A 320 3.12 -31.83 8.90
C ASN A 320 2.31 -30.80 9.74
N LEU A 321 2.97 -29.84 10.41
CA LEU A 321 2.29 -28.78 11.14
C LEU A 321 1.46 -27.89 10.18
N ILE A 322 2.01 -27.51 9.02
CA ILE A 322 1.30 -26.74 7.98
C ILE A 322 0.06 -27.51 7.49
N GLU A 323 0.15 -28.83 7.31
CA GLU A 323 -0.95 -29.64 6.81
C GLU A 323 -2.05 -29.86 7.85
N ILE A 324 -1.67 -30.24 9.09
CA ILE A 324 -2.59 -30.83 10.08
C ILE A 324 -3.16 -29.81 11.05
N ALA A 325 -2.46 -28.71 11.37
CA ALA A 325 -2.97 -27.71 12.30
C ALA A 325 -4.30 -27.12 11.81
N PRO A 326 -5.38 -27.20 12.63
CA PRO A 326 -6.69 -26.69 12.23
C PRO A 326 -6.79 -25.16 12.32
N GLN A 327 -5.88 -24.52 13.06
CA GLN A 327 -5.88 -23.09 13.24
C GLN A 327 -5.44 -22.39 11.94
N PRO A 328 -5.93 -21.17 11.68
CA PRO A 328 -5.39 -20.27 10.67
C PRO A 328 -3.87 -20.13 10.79
N MET A 329 -3.15 -20.06 9.66
CA MET A 329 -1.69 -19.98 9.67
C MET A 329 -1.18 -19.06 8.55
N ILE A 330 -0.28 -18.14 8.91
CA ILE A 330 0.53 -17.37 7.96
C ILE A 330 1.82 -18.16 7.73
N VAL A 331 2.14 -18.44 6.46
CA VAL A 331 3.33 -19.19 6.04
C VAL A 331 4.21 -18.30 5.19
N ASP A 332 5.45 -18.06 5.65
CA ASP A 332 6.42 -17.19 4.97
C ASP A 332 7.80 -17.85 4.88
N ALA A 333 8.68 -17.27 4.10
CA ALA A 333 10.12 -17.55 4.04
C ALA A 333 10.45 -19.06 3.95
N ASP A 334 11.15 -19.63 4.95
CA ASP A 334 11.52 -21.05 4.94
C ASP A 334 10.31 -21.98 5.00
N GLY A 335 9.19 -21.55 5.59
CA GLY A 335 7.93 -22.29 5.50
C GLY A 335 7.47 -22.46 4.05
N LEU A 336 7.55 -21.41 3.23
CA LEU A 336 7.26 -21.47 1.79
C LEU A 336 8.25 -22.34 1.03
N ASN A 337 9.54 -22.25 1.36
CA ASN A 337 10.58 -23.09 0.75
C ASN A 337 10.36 -24.59 1.04
N ILE A 338 9.81 -24.91 2.21
CA ILE A 338 9.46 -26.30 2.60
C ILE A 338 8.21 -26.78 1.85
N VAL A 339 7.19 -25.92 1.74
CA VAL A 339 5.96 -26.22 0.99
C VAL A 339 6.26 -26.43 -0.50
N ALA A 340 7.20 -25.67 -1.07
CA ALA A 340 7.56 -25.80 -2.48
C ALA A 340 8.09 -27.20 -2.85
N ASP A 341 8.74 -27.89 -1.92
CA ASP A 341 9.23 -29.26 -2.12
C ASP A 341 8.10 -30.30 -2.16
N LYS A 342 6.90 -29.98 -1.65
CA LYS A 342 5.69 -30.83 -1.62
C LYS A 342 4.40 -30.00 -1.73
N ILE A 343 4.24 -29.28 -2.82
CA ILE A 343 3.19 -28.26 -3.00
C ILE A 343 1.76 -28.81 -2.81
N ASP A 344 1.52 -30.08 -3.13
CA ASP A 344 0.19 -30.68 -3.02
C ASP A 344 -0.35 -30.75 -1.59
N VAL A 345 0.51 -30.58 -0.56
CA VAL A 345 0.09 -30.46 0.83
C VAL A 345 -0.95 -29.32 1.02
N LEU A 346 -0.89 -28.29 0.19
CA LEU A 346 -1.83 -27.19 0.25
C LEU A 346 -3.27 -27.59 -0.09
N ARG A 347 -3.50 -28.75 -0.75
CA ARG A 347 -4.84 -29.27 -1.06
C ARG A 347 -5.51 -29.93 0.15
N SER A 348 -4.68 -30.39 1.12
CA SER A 348 -5.13 -31.16 2.30
C SER A 348 -5.03 -30.36 3.62
N CYS A 349 -4.63 -29.11 3.59
CA CYS A 349 -4.56 -28.27 4.79
C CYS A 349 -5.88 -28.23 5.54
N ARG A 350 -5.88 -28.53 6.83
CA ARG A 350 -7.09 -28.58 7.67
C ARG A 350 -7.64 -27.22 8.04
N GLY A 351 -6.81 -26.18 8.10
CA GLY A 351 -7.20 -24.82 8.42
C GLY A 351 -6.86 -23.82 7.31
N PRO A 352 -7.31 -22.57 7.41
CA PRO A 352 -6.98 -21.52 6.45
C PRO A 352 -5.47 -21.23 6.42
N ARG A 353 -4.91 -21.01 5.23
CA ARG A 353 -3.49 -20.66 5.03
C ARG A 353 -3.38 -19.36 4.27
N LEU A 354 -2.56 -18.43 4.78
CA LEU A 354 -2.09 -17.24 4.08
C LEU A 354 -0.62 -17.44 3.73
N LEU A 355 -0.32 -17.56 2.44
CA LEU A 355 1.04 -17.65 1.95
C LEU A 355 1.51 -16.25 1.52
N THR A 356 2.74 -15.88 1.89
CA THR A 356 3.28 -14.54 1.66
C THR A 356 4.56 -14.54 0.80
N PRO A 357 4.59 -15.19 -0.38
CA PRO A 357 5.79 -15.28 -1.17
C PRO A 357 6.20 -13.93 -1.79
N HIS A 358 7.50 -13.65 -1.81
CA HIS A 358 8.08 -12.71 -2.76
C HIS A 358 8.24 -13.36 -4.15
N PRO A 359 8.53 -12.60 -5.25
CA PRO A 359 8.60 -13.19 -6.59
C PRO A 359 9.57 -14.37 -6.73
N GLY A 360 10.66 -14.39 -5.96
CA GLY A 360 11.62 -15.49 -5.95
C GLY A 360 11.06 -16.76 -5.33
N GLU A 361 10.32 -16.67 -4.23
CA GLU A 361 9.62 -17.78 -3.57
C GLU A 361 8.47 -18.27 -4.44
N MET A 362 7.71 -17.34 -5.07
CA MET A 362 6.61 -17.72 -5.96
C MET A 362 7.07 -18.60 -7.12
N ARG A 363 8.25 -18.32 -7.71
CA ARG A 363 8.85 -19.16 -8.77
C ARG A 363 9.25 -20.57 -8.31
N ARG A 364 9.40 -20.81 -6.99
CA ARG A 364 9.61 -22.16 -6.44
C ARG A 364 8.28 -22.88 -6.22
N LEU A 365 7.21 -22.14 -5.92
CA LEU A 365 5.88 -22.70 -5.66
C LEU A 365 5.16 -23.11 -6.96
N MET A 366 5.36 -22.37 -8.04
CA MET A 366 4.77 -22.70 -9.36
C MET A 366 5.59 -22.12 -10.50
N GLU A 367 5.42 -22.70 -11.68
CA GLU A 367 5.96 -22.16 -12.92
C GLU A 367 5.17 -20.90 -13.31
N VAL A 368 5.83 -19.75 -13.36
CA VAL A 368 5.20 -18.45 -13.60
C VAL A 368 5.20 -18.03 -15.07
N GLY A 369 6.12 -18.54 -15.89
CA GLY A 369 6.23 -18.20 -17.32
C GLY A 369 6.30 -16.69 -17.57
N LYS A 370 5.48 -16.23 -18.53
CA LYS A 370 5.32 -14.80 -18.88
C LYS A 370 4.02 -14.19 -18.35
N MET A 371 3.37 -14.83 -17.38
CA MET A 371 2.12 -14.33 -16.81
C MET A 371 2.36 -13.04 -16.04
N ALA A 372 1.42 -12.10 -16.14
CA ALA A 372 1.34 -10.94 -15.24
C ALA A 372 1.08 -11.42 -13.80
N ARG A 373 1.54 -10.65 -12.80
CA ARG A 373 1.45 -11.00 -11.37
C ARG A 373 0.03 -11.32 -10.92
N ALA A 374 -0.97 -10.59 -11.40
CA ALA A 374 -2.38 -10.87 -11.12
C ALA A 374 -2.82 -12.23 -11.65
N GLY A 375 -2.40 -12.59 -12.87
CA GLY A 375 -2.65 -13.91 -13.48
C GLY A 375 -1.99 -15.04 -12.69
N ILE A 376 -0.74 -14.84 -12.23
CA ILE A 376 -0.04 -15.78 -11.35
C ILE A 376 -0.84 -16.00 -10.06
N ALA A 377 -1.25 -14.91 -9.39
CA ALA A 377 -1.98 -14.99 -8.13
C ALA A 377 -3.33 -15.70 -8.31
N ARG A 378 -4.09 -15.36 -9.36
CA ARG A 378 -5.37 -16.00 -9.66
C ARG A 378 -5.20 -17.48 -9.94
N ASN A 379 -4.30 -17.85 -10.83
CA ASN A 379 -4.04 -19.24 -11.21
C ASN A 379 -3.64 -20.09 -9.97
N PHE A 380 -2.79 -19.54 -9.09
CA PHE A 380 -2.38 -20.26 -7.89
C PHE A 380 -3.55 -20.48 -6.92
N CYS A 381 -4.37 -19.46 -6.64
CA CYS A 381 -5.54 -19.58 -5.79
C CYS A 381 -6.65 -20.46 -6.40
N ASP A 382 -6.72 -20.59 -7.72
CA ASP A 382 -7.65 -21.51 -8.39
C ASP A 382 -7.22 -22.98 -8.24
N GLN A 383 -5.91 -23.24 -8.11
CA GLN A 383 -5.38 -24.57 -7.89
C GLN A 383 -5.42 -25.03 -6.43
N PHE A 384 -5.22 -24.10 -5.49
CA PHE A 384 -5.10 -24.38 -4.05
C PHE A 384 -6.09 -23.57 -3.22
N PRO A 385 -6.76 -24.18 -2.21
CA PRO A 385 -7.73 -23.50 -1.35
C PRO A 385 -7.03 -22.66 -0.27
N ILE A 386 -6.24 -21.67 -0.68
CA ILE A 386 -5.46 -20.79 0.21
C ILE A 386 -5.68 -19.32 -0.17
N THR A 387 -5.25 -18.44 0.73
CA THR A 387 -5.06 -17.03 0.43
C THR A 387 -3.60 -16.79 0.06
N LEU A 388 -3.35 -16.03 -1.00
CA LEU A 388 -2.02 -15.64 -1.45
C LEU A 388 -1.82 -14.14 -1.27
N LEU A 389 -0.72 -13.75 -0.61
CA LEU A 389 -0.20 -12.38 -0.58
C LEU A 389 1.11 -12.39 -1.38
N LEU A 390 1.06 -12.05 -2.66
CA LEU A 390 2.23 -11.97 -3.53
C LEU A 390 2.93 -10.63 -3.33
N LYS A 391 4.05 -10.67 -2.59
CA LYS A 391 4.87 -9.49 -2.24
C LYS A 391 5.46 -8.81 -3.49
N GLY A 392 5.64 -7.50 -3.44
CA GLY A 392 6.26 -6.69 -4.49
C GLY A 392 5.82 -5.23 -4.41
N SER A 393 6.31 -4.39 -5.31
CA SER A 393 6.04 -2.94 -5.35
C SER A 393 4.57 -2.59 -5.26
N ARG A 394 3.71 -3.47 -5.71
CA ARG A 394 2.26 -3.42 -5.55
C ARG A 394 1.80 -4.80 -5.12
N THR A 395 1.92 -5.07 -3.81
CA THR A 395 1.54 -6.35 -3.23
C THR A 395 0.11 -6.72 -3.60
N ILE A 396 -0.08 -7.97 -4.04
CA ILE A 396 -1.38 -8.50 -4.47
C ILE A 396 -1.88 -9.48 -3.41
N VAL A 397 -3.12 -9.31 -2.95
CA VAL A 397 -3.81 -10.31 -2.13
C VAL A 397 -4.93 -10.94 -2.96
N CYS A 398 -4.89 -12.26 -3.06
CA CYS A 398 -5.82 -13.07 -3.86
C CYS A 398 -6.36 -14.25 -3.04
N GLU A 399 -7.63 -14.54 -3.23
CA GLU A 399 -8.31 -15.72 -2.70
C GLU A 399 -9.40 -16.13 -3.69
N ARG A 400 -9.66 -17.43 -3.84
CA ARG A 400 -10.69 -17.91 -4.76
C ARG A 400 -12.05 -17.31 -4.41
N GLY A 401 -12.75 -16.78 -5.42
CA GLY A 401 -14.08 -16.18 -5.26
C GLY A 401 -14.10 -14.76 -4.69
N LYS A 402 -12.92 -14.17 -4.40
CA LYS A 402 -12.79 -12.77 -3.98
C LYS A 402 -12.11 -11.91 -5.06
N PRO A 403 -12.35 -10.60 -5.08
CA PRO A 403 -11.59 -9.67 -5.93
C PRO A 403 -10.10 -9.78 -5.68
N ILE A 404 -9.27 -9.53 -6.68
CA ILE A 404 -7.84 -9.30 -6.46
C ILE A 404 -7.69 -7.93 -5.81
N SER A 405 -6.96 -7.87 -4.68
CA SER A 405 -6.68 -6.61 -3.99
C SER A 405 -5.23 -6.19 -4.20
N TYR A 406 -5.04 -4.96 -4.68
CA TYR A 406 -3.72 -4.35 -4.87
C TYR A 406 -3.42 -3.39 -3.74
N ASN A 407 -2.29 -3.58 -3.08
CA ASN A 407 -1.80 -2.64 -2.06
C ASN A 407 -1.36 -1.33 -2.72
N THR A 408 -1.68 -0.20 -2.10
CA THR A 408 -1.38 1.13 -2.64
C THR A 408 -0.24 1.85 -1.92
N THR A 409 0.22 1.34 -0.78
CA THR A 409 1.23 1.95 0.10
C THR A 409 2.60 1.30 -0.03
N GLY A 410 3.62 1.96 0.47
CA GLY A 410 5.00 1.52 0.49
C GLY A 410 5.91 2.39 -0.36
N ASN A 411 7.20 2.14 -0.25
CA ASN A 411 8.25 2.85 -0.97
C ASN A 411 9.43 1.90 -1.29
N PRO A 412 10.35 2.27 -2.18
CA PRO A 412 11.49 1.44 -2.56
C PRO A 412 12.42 1.03 -1.40
N GLY A 413 12.52 1.82 -0.33
CA GLY A 413 13.31 1.51 0.87
C GLY A 413 12.88 0.24 1.59
N MET A 414 11.63 -0.21 1.37
CA MET A 414 11.17 -1.51 1.89
C MET A 414 11.85 -2.72 1.24
N ALA A 415 12.70 -2.53 0.24
CA ALA A 415 13.50 -3.61 -0.36
C ALA A 415 14.70 -3.98 0.54
N SER A 416 14.47 -4.19 1.84
CA SER A 416 15.46 -4.54 2.86
C SER A 416 15.04 -5.75 3.69
N GLY A 417 15.99 -6.35 4.42
CA GLY A 417 15.75 -7.52 5.26
C GLY A 417 14.80 -7.24 6.41
N GLY A 418 14.01 -8.25 6.82
CA GLY A 418 13.11 -8.17 7.97
C GLY A 418 11.71 -7.62 7.66
N MET A 419 11.49 -6.96 6.53
CA MET A 419 10.17 -6.43 6.16
C MET A 419 9.10 -7.53 6.01
N GLY A 420 9.50 -8.71 5.49
CA GLY A 420 8.63 -9.89 5.40
C GLY A 420 8.27 -10.44 6.78
N ASP A 421 9.25 -10.49 7.69
CA ASP A 421 9.06 -11.00 9.05
C ASP A 421 8.05 -10.13 9.83
N VAL A 422 8.18 -8.80 9.70
CA VAL A 422 7.21 -7.84 10.27
C VAL A 422 5.82 -8.07 9.67
N LEU A 423 5.69 -8.17 8.34
CA LEU A 423 4.40 -8.39 7.67
C LEU A 423 3.75 -9.70 8.11
N THR A 424 4.54 -10.76 8.29
CA THR A 424 4.07 -12.07 8.78
C THR A 424 3.47 -11.93 10.18
N GLY A 425 4.17 -11.26 11.10
CA GLY A 425 3.68 -10.98 12.45
C GLY A 425 2.42 -10.11 12.45
N VAL A 426 2.43 -9.02 11.68
CA VAL A 426 1.28 -8.10 11.56
C VAL A 426 0.05 -8.84 11.02
N SER A 427 0.21 -9.66 9.99
CA SER A 427 -0.90 -10.43 9.42
C SER A 427 -1.47 -11.44 10.42
N ALA A 428 -0.61 -12.08 11.23
CA ALA A 428 -1.04 -13.00 12.27
C ALA A 428 -1.80 -12.28 13.39
N GLY A 429 -1.30 -11.14 13.87
CA GLY A 429 -1.99 -10.33 14.87
C GLY A 429 -3.36 -9.82 14.41
N LEU A 430 -3.48 -9.48 13.11
CA LEU A 430 -4.75 -9.10 12.50
C LEU A 430 -5.72 -10.28 12.37
N ALA A 431 -5.22 -11.46 11.96
CA ALA A 431 -6.03 -12.68 11.88
C ALA A 431 -6.54 -13.11 13.28
N GLY A 432 -5.73 -12.94 14.34
CA GLY A 432 -6.14 -13.17 15.73
C GLY A 432 -7.29 -12.27 16.20
N ARG A 433 -7.58 -11.19 15.49
CA ARG A 433 -8.73 -10.30 15.68
C ARG A 433 -9.94 -10.70 14.81
N GLU A 434 -10.01 -11.95 14.41
CA GLU A 434 -11.06 -12.53 13.57
C GLU A 434 -11.15 -11.99 12.13
N LEU A 435 -10.12 -11.28 11.64
CA LEU A 435 -10.05 -10.97 10.22
C LEU A 435 -9.82 -12.26 9.42
N SER A 436 -10.51 -12.37 8.27
CA SER A 436 -10.21 -13.44 7.32
C SER A 436 -8.74 -13.33 6.84
N MET A 437 -8.14 -14.44 6.38
CA MET A 437 -6.79 -14.43 5.83
C MET A 437 -6.62 -13.40 4.71
N TYR A 438 -7.64 -13.25 3.87
CA TYR A 438 -7.68 -12.25 2.81
C TYR A 438 -7.65 -10.81 3.37
N ASP A 439 -8.45 -10.51 4.39
CA ASP A 439 -8.51 -9.16 4.96
C ASP A 439 -7.29 -8.86 5.85
N ALA A 440 -6.79 -9.84 6.59
CA ALA A 440 -5.55 -9.72 7.37
C ALA A 440 -4.35 -9.40 6.45
N GLY A 441 -4.25 -10.07 5.30
CA GLY A 441 -3.23 -9.77 4.29
C GLY A 441 -3.36 -8.37 3.71
N ARG A 442 -4.57 -7.93 3.36
CA ARG A 442 -4.84 -6.59 2.81
C ARG A 442 -4.49 -5.47 3.79
N VAL A 443 -5.01 -5.57 5.01
CA VAL A 443 -4.76 -4.59 6.07
C VAL A 443 -3.28 -4.59 6.47
N GLY A 444 -2.67 -5.77 6.63
CA GLY A 444 -1.26 -5.91 6.98
C GLY A 444 -0.33 -5.28 5.94
N ALA A 445 -0.53 -5.57 4.65
CA ALA A 445 0.26 -4.99 3.58
C ALA A 445 0.13 -3.46 3.54
N TRP A 446 -1.10 -2.93 3.65
CA TRP A 446 -1.35 -1.50 3.64
C TRP A 446 -0.69 -0.80 4.84
N THR A 447 -0.87 -1.35 6.04
CA THR A 447 -0.37 -0.75 7.28
C THR A 447 1.17 -0.76 7.33
N CYS A 448 1.83 -1.86 6.94
CA CYS A 448 3.29 -1.92 6.86
C CYS A 448 3.84 -0.93 5.83
N GLY A 449 3.21 -0.84 4.65
CA GLY A 449 3.60 0.13 3.62
C GLY A 449 3.45 1.57 4.10
N ARG A 450 2.33 1.90 4.75
CA ARG A 450 2.09 3.25 5.28
C ARG A 450 3.03 3.61 6.44
N ALA A 451 3.32 2.67 7.31
CA ALA A 451 4.32 2.84 8.37
C ALA A 451 5.71 3.17 7.81
N ALA A 452 6.12 2.48 6.74
CA ALA A 452 7.36 2.78 6.03
C ALA A 452 7.37 4.18 5.39
N GLU A 453 6.23 4.63 4.83
CA GLU A 453 6.09 5.99 4.29
C GLU A 453 6.22 7.04 5.40
N MET A 454 5.63 6.82 6.58
CA MET A 454 5.71 7.75 7.71
C MET A 454 7.16 7.93 8.18
N SER A 455 7.95 6.87 8.26
CA SER A 455 9.36 6.96 8.62
C SER A 455 10.15 7.86 7.65
N ILE A 456 9.89 7.77 6.34
CA ILE A 456 10.59 8.59 5.33
C ILE A 456 10.08 10.04 5.33
N PHE A 457 8.76 10.24 5.25
CA PHE A 457 8.20 11.56 4.98
C PHE A 457 7.94 12.38 6.25
N GLN A 458 7.84 11.76 7.42
CA GLN A 458 7.57 12.47 8.69
C GLN A 458 8.79 12.52 9.61
N ASP A 459 9.57 11.43 9.70
CA ASP A 459 10.71 11.32 10.62
C ASP A 459 12.06 11.50 9.92
N GLY A 460 12.08 11.67 8.59
CA GLY A 460 13.28 12.02 7.83
C GLY A 460 14.24 10.86 7.57
N ALA A 461 13.79 9.60 7.64
CA ALA A 461 14.55 8.49 7.09
C ALA A 461 14.68 8.64 5.56
N SER A 462 15.68 8.00 4.96
CA SER A 462 15.79 7.86 3.50
C SER A 462 15.42 6.46 3.05
N GLU A 463 15.24 6.26 1.75
CA GLU A 463 15.01 4.92 1.19
C GLU A 463 16.16 3.95 1.50
N GLU A 464 17.40 4.46 1.61
CA GLU A 464 18.59 3.66 1.93
C GLU A 464 18.69 3.33 3.42
N SER A 465 18.18 4.19 4.31
CA SER A 465 18.31 4.04 5.77
C SER A 465 17.11 3.35 6.41
N LEU A 466 16.02 3.11 5.68
CA LEU A 466 14.81 2.51 6.21
C LEU A 466 15.03 1.07 6.67
N LEU A 467 14.74 0.81 7.95
CA LEU A 467 14.83 -0.50 8.58
C LEU A 467 13.43 -1.06 8.90
N ALA A 468 13.36 -2.38 9.08
CA ALA A 468 12.12 -3.04 9.51
C ALA A 468 11.66 -2.58 10.92
N SER A 469 12.59 -2.20 11.79
CA SER A 469 12.30 -1.59 13.10
C SER A 469 11.61 -0.23 13.00
N ASP A 470 11.89 0.55 11.95
CA ASP A 470 11.20 1.82 11.72
C ASP A 470 9.74 1.58 11.33
N VAL A 471 9.48 0.55 10.53
CA VAL A 471 8.11 0.11 10.22
C VAL A 471 7.37 -0.29 11.48
N LEU A 472 7.99 -1.09 12.35
CA LEU A 472 7.41 -1.48 13.65
C LEU A 472 7.06 -0.27 14.51
N ALA A 473 7.93 0.75 14.56
CA ALA A 473 7.72 1.95 15.34
C ALA A 473 6.49 2.77 14.87
N HIS A 474 6.21 2.77 13.57
CA HIS A 474 5.14 3.57 12.97
C HIS A 474 3.81 2.82 12.78
N LEU A 475 3.74 1.51 13.07
CA LEU A 475 2.50 0.73 12.89
C LEU A 475 1.30 1.35 13.61
N GLY A 476 1.49 1.86 14.84
CA GLY A 476 0.42 2.49 15.61
C GLY A 476 -0.17 3.72 14.91
N ALA A 477 0.68 4.58 14.37
CA ALA A 477 0.28 5.77 13.62
C ALA A 477 -0.46 5.38 12.32
N ALA A 478 0.05 4.39 11.59
CA ALA A 478 -0.58 3.87 10.38
C ALA A 478 -1.96 3.26 10.64
N PHE A 479 -2.15 2.53 11.75
CA PHE A 479 -3.47 2.03 12.16
C PHE A 479 -4.44 3.15 12.53
N ASN A 480 -3.97 4.22 13.16
CA ASN A 480 -4.81 5.38 13.50
C ASN A 480 -5.27 6.09 12.23
N GLU A 481 -4.37 6.34 11.28
CA GLU A 481 -4.71 6.94 10.00
C GLU A 481 -5.69 6.07 9.21
N LEU A 482 -5.51 4.74 9.21
CA LEU A 482 -6.42 3.82 8.55
C LEU A 482 -7.85 3.88 9.11
N ARG A 483 -7.99 4.14 10.42
CA ARG A 483 -9.32 4.26 11.09
C ARG A 483 -10.00 5.59 10.85
N ASP A 484 -9.24 6.63 10.57
CA ASP A 484 -9.76 7.98 10.32
C ASP A 484 -9.40 8.43 8.89
N PRO A 485 -10.16 7.98 7.89
CA PRO A 485 -9.89 8.30 6.49
C PRO A 485 -10.15 9.76 6.11
N SER A 486 -10.53 10.59 7.07
CA SER A 486 -10.73 12.04 6.88
C SER A 486 -9.44 12.86 7.00
N VAL A 487 -8.33 12.21 7.35
CA VAL A 487 -6.99 12.82 7.43
C VAL A 487 -6.29 12.77 6.10
#